data_7e3c8c27611545a6e76865bef362c9d9
#
_entry.id   7e3c8c27611545a6e76865bef362c9d9
#
_cell.length_a   1.000
_cell.length_b   1.000
_cell.length_c   1.000
_cell.angle_alpha   90.00
_cell.angle_beta   90.00
_cell.angle_gamma   90.00
#
_symmetry.space_group_name_H-M   'P 1'
#
loop_
_entity.id
_entity.type
_entity.pdbx_description
1 polymer ?
#
loop_
_entity_poly.entity_id
_entity_poly.type
_entity_poly.pdbx_seq_one_letter_code
_entity_poly.pdbx_strand_id
1 'polypeptide(L)'
;PDASGCLVFTLLPSGPRGVLYGPTTQAVTVHNDLGVGPPRFFVEFRPGGLFAFTGIPQWELSDRTWPLEDAAPELYVMACGAFSQASDLDDFAARMDAALLARDPVPSPVLPLLGSKCLSSQQALAASSGYSSRHLSRLFREGAGMGCKAYFQVLRVNAAIRALQAGPPSLTRLAQELGYFDQSHFIHEFKSICGVSPGRYLAHMSGFYKEPLKP
;
A
#
# COMPACT_ATOMS: atom_id res chain seq x y z
N PRO A 1 5.04 3.11 4.98
CA PRO A 1 3.58 3.16 4.93
C PRO A 1 3.06 2.77 3.55
N ASP A 2 1.91 2.14 3.48
CA ASP A 2 1.31 1.67 2.23
C ASP A 2 -0.16 2.12 2.15
N ALA A 3 -0.51 2.91 1.15
CA ALA A 3 -1.89 3.38 0.94
C ALA A 3 -2.74 2.39 0.13
N SER A 4 -2.26 1.17 -0.13
CA SER A 4 -2.87 0.21 -1.06
C SER A 4 -3.40 -1.04 -0.39
N GLY A 5 -2.67 -1.56 0.61
CA GLY A 5 -2.87 -2.88 1.18
C GLY A 5 -2.41 -4.02 0.26
N CYS A 6 -2.37 -5.24 0.79
CA CYS A 6 -1.99 -6.44 0.03
C CYS A 6 -2.61 -7.71 0.62
N LEU A 7 -2.66 -8.78 -0.19
CA LEU A 7 -2.90 -10.13 0.27
C LEU A 7 -1.57 -10.88 0.32
N VAL A 8 -1.36 -11.64 1.38
CA VAL A 8 -0.18 -12.50 1.52
C VAL A 8 -0.65 -13.92 1.73
N PHE A 9 -0.26 -14.81 0.82
CA PHE A 9 -0.52 -16.23 0.94
C PHE A 9 0.77 -16.95 1.35
N THR A 10 0.71 -17.68 2.45
CA THR A 10 1.74 -18.63 2.84
C THR A 10 1.31 -20.01 2.32
N LEU A 11 2.11 -20.59 1.42
CA LEU A 11 1.76 -21.85 0.76
C LEU A 11 2.25 -23.03 1.62
N LEU A 12 1.31 -23.67 2.31
CA LEU A 12 1.55 -24.84 3.16
C LEU A 12 1.14 -26.11 2.41
N PRO A 13 1.71 -27.29 2.74
CA PRO A 13 1.24 -28.56 2.18
C PRO A 13 -0.25 -28.83 2.37
N SER A 14 -0.84 -28.27 3.45
CA SER A 14 -2.26 -28.38 3.76
C SER A 14 -3.16 -27.39 3.00
N GLY A 15 -2.59 -26.45 2.26
CA GLY A 15 -3.29 -25.39 1.55
C GLY A 15 -2.74 -23.99 1.84
N PRO A 16 -3.17 -22.97 1.10
CA PRO A 16 -2.71 -21.61 1.29
C PRO A 16 -3.33 -21.01 2.56
N ARG A 17 -2.51 -20.37 3.39
CA ARG A 17 -2.97 -19.51 4.47
C ARG A 17 -2.94 -18.06 3.99
N GLY A 18 -4.10 -17.46 3.84
CA GLY A 18 -4.25 -16.07 3.39
C GLY A 18 -4.32 -15.07 4.55
N VAL A 19 -3.62 -13.95 4.42
CA VAL A 19 -3.73 -12.80 5.32
C VAL A 19 -3.95 -11.54 4.48
N LEU A 20 -4.95 -10.76 4.83
CA LEU A 20 -5.22 -9.46 4.27
C LEU A 20 -4.54 -8.40 5.14
N TYR A 21 -3.67 -7.62 4.53
CA TYR A 21 -3.06 -6.44 5.13
C TYR A 21 -3.77 -5.21 4.58
N GLY A 22 -4.40 -4.43 5.46
CA GLY A 22 -5.01 -3.17 5.09
C GLY A 22 -4.00 -2.08 4.78
N PRO A 23 -4.46 -0.93 4.26
CA PRO A 23 -3.63 0.26 4.10
C PRO A 23 -3.00 0.68 5.43
N THR A 24 -1.75 1.15 5.40
CA THR A 24 -1.04 1.58 6.61
C THR A 24 -0.70 3.07 6.56
N THR A 25 -1.01 3.77 7.65
CA THR A 25 -0.71 5.21 7.81
C THR A 25 0.70 5.44 8.35
N GLN A 26 1.30 4.41 8.94
CA GLN A 26 2.65 4.41 9.50
C GLN A 26 3.50 3.29 8.92
N ALA A 27 4.81 3.43 9.00
CA ALA A 27 5.73 2.37 8.61
C ALA A 27 5.58 1.18 9.55
N VAL A 28 5.46 -0.01 8.98
CA VAL A 28 5.41 -1.28 9.70
C VAL A 28 6.75 -1.97 9.54
N THR A 29 7.35 -2.40 10.66
CA THR A 29 8.55 -3.23 10.63
C THR A 29 8.14 -4.68 10.47
N VAL A 30 8.55 -5.30 9.37
CA VAL A 30 8.33 -6.72 9.12
C VAL A 30 9.64 -7.47 9.35
N HIS A 31 9.63 -8.43 10.25
CA HIS A 31 10.74 -9.36 10.42
C HIS A 31 10.54 -10.54 9.46
N ASN A 32 11.32 -10.58 8.40
CA ASN A 32 11.31 -11.69 7.45
C ASN A 32 12.56 -12.55 7.68
N ASP A 33 12.35 -13.78 8.15
CA ASP A 33 13.37 -14.83 8.08
C ASP A 33 13.42 -15.36 6.64
N LEU A 34 14.21 -14.65 5.82
CA LEU A 34 14.35 -14.99 4.41
C LEU A 34 15.11 -16.29 4.25
N GLY A 35 14.50 -17.25 3.58
CA GLY A 35 15.09 -18.54 3.24
C GLY A 35 14.80 -19.68 4.21
N VAL A 36 14.09 -19.45 5.32
CA VAL A 36 13.69 -20.48 6.27
C VAL A 36 12.17 -20.46 6.46
N GLY A 37 11.41 -20.97 5.51
CA GLY A 37 9.96 -21.05 5.65
C GLY A 37 9.25 -21.45 4.37
N PRO A 38 7.93 -21.70 4.45
CA PRO A 38 7.13 -22.01 3.28
C PRO A 38 7.11 -20.81 2.29
N PRO A 39 6.97 -21.09 0.99
CA PRO A 39 6.85 -20.05 -0.03
C PRO A 39 5.72 -19.07 0.30
N ARG A 40 5.93 -17.80 -0.05
CA ARG A 40 4.92 -16.75 0.10
C ARG A 40 4.61 -16.15 -1.26
N PHE A 41 3.33 -15.90 -1.51
CA PHE A 41 2.83 -15.24 -2.69
C PHE A 41 2.12 -13.94 -2.27
N PHE A 42 2.44 -12.84 -2.95
CA PHE A 42 1.91 -11.52 -2.64
C PHE A 42 1.02 -11.04 -3.78
N VAL A 43 -0.18 -10.57 -3.45
CA VAL A 43 -1.03 -9.81 -4.35
C VAL A 43 -1.02 -8.38 -3.87
N GLU A 44 -0.32 -7.54 -4.59
CA GLU A 44 -0.18 -6.13 -4.25
C GLU A 44 -1.19 -5.29 -5.03
N PHE A 45 -1.92 -4.43 -4.34
CA PHE A 45 -2.88 -3.54 -4.96
C PHE A 45 -2.28 -2.15 -5.22
N ARG A 46 -2.87 -1.42 -6.15
CA ARG A 46 -2.72 0.03 -6.22
C ARG A 46 -3.69 0.68 -5.22
N PRO A 47 -3.45 1.93 -4.79
CA PRO A 47 -4.40 2.65 -3.94
C PRO A 47 -5.83 2.60 -4.53
N GLY A 48 -6.80 2.23 -3.71
CA GLY A 48 -8.18 2.02 -4.13
C GLY A 48 -8.48 0.65 -4.77
N GLY A 49 -7.45 -0.13 -5.12
CA GLY A 49 -7.61 -1.44 -5.73
C GLY A 49 -8.14 -2.49 -4.77
N LEU A 50 -7.65 -2.52 -3.52
CA LEU A 50 -8.15 -3.45 -2.52
C LEU A 50 -9.66 -3.26 -2.28
N PHE A 51 -10.15 -2.00 -2.25
CA PHE A 51 -11.58 -1.72 -2.21
C PHE A 51 -12.31 -2.30 -3.43
N ALA A 52 -11.76 -2.10 -4.62
CA ALA A 52 -12.39 -2.58 -5.86
C ALA A 52 -12.52 -4.11 -5.91
N PHE A 53 -11.62 -4.85 -5.25
CA PHE A 53 -11.68 -6.31 -5.20
C PHE A 53 -12.53 -6.85 -4.04
N THR A 54 -12.58 -6.15 -2.91
CA THR A 54 -13.25 -6.66 -1.70
C THR A 54 -14.60 -6.00 -1.42
N GLY A 55 -14.82 -4.77 -1.91
CA GLY A 55 -15.96 -3.94 -1.53
C GLY A 55 -15.94 -3.46 -0.08
N ILE A 56 -14.93 -3.83 0.70
CA ILE A 56 -14.82 -3.47 2.12
C ILE A 56 -14.34 -2.04 2.24
N PRO A 57 -15.04 -1.16 2.99
CA PRO A 57 -14.56 0.18 3.29
C PRO A 57 -13.17 0.13 3.92
N GLN A 58 -12.18 0.76 3.26
CA GLN A 58 -10.78 0.58 3.62
C GLN A 58 -10.42 1.12 5.01
N TRP A 59 -11.21 2.03 5.56
CA TRP A 59 -11.03 2.51 6.94
C TRP A 59 -11.27 1.40 8.00
N GLU A 60 -12.01 0.34 7.67
CA GLU A 60 -12.18 -0.82 8.55
C GLU A 60 -10.92 -1.69 8.61
N LEU A 61 -10.14 -1.68 7.53
CA LEU A 61 -8.92 -2.47 7.38
C LEU A 61 -7.65 -1.69 7.75
N SER A 62 -7.71 -0.36 7.85
CA SER A 62 -6.53 0.49 8.04
C SER A 62 -5.75 0.16 9.31
N ASP A 63 -4.42 0.07 9.15
CA ASP A 63 -3.46 -0.28 10.21
C ASP A 63 -3.76 -1.64 10.90
N ARG A 64 -4.40 -2.56 10.17
CA ARG A 64 -4.82 -3.88 10.67
C ARG A 64 -4.49 -4.99 9.68
N THR A 65 -4.44 -6.21 10.23
CA THR A 65 -4.35 -7.46 9.47
C THR A 65 -5.52 -8.36 9.83
N TRP A 66 -6.01 -9.11 8.84
CA TRP A 66 -7.13 -10.01 9.00
C TRP A 66 -6.83 -11.37 8.35
N PRO A 67 -7.25 -12.50 8.94
CA PRO A 67 -7.33 -13.74 8.19
C PRO A 67 -8.20 -13.52 6.94
N LEU A 68 -7.71 -13.95 5.77
CA LEU A 68 -8.43 -13.70 4.51
C LEU A 68 -9.78 -14.42 4.48
N GLU A 69 -9.86 -15.58 5.11
CA GLU A 69 -11.08 -16.37 5.25
C GLU A 69 -12.21 -15.63 5.98
N ASP A 70 -11.85 -14.75 6.93
CA ASP A 70 -12.82 -13.95 7.68
C ASP A 70 -13.18 -12.65 6.96
N ALA A 71 -12.17 -11.99 6.37
CA ALA A 71 -12.35 -10.67 5.74
C ALA A 71 -12.93 -10.75 4.31
N ALA A 72 -12.50 -11.72 3.52
CA ALA A 72 -12.90 -11.88 2.12
C ALA A 72 -12.95 -13.37 1.74
N PRO A 73 -13.94 -14.12 2.25
CA PRO A 73 -14.02 -15.57 2.08
C PRO A 73 -14.05 -16.02 0.62
N GLU A 74 -14.64 -15.23 -0.27
CA GLU A 74 -14.65 -15.55 -1.70
C GLU A 74 -13.24 -15.53 -2.32
N LEU A 75 -12.40 -14.57 -1.93
CA LEU A 75 -11.01 -14.50 -2.39
C LEU A 75 -10.19 -15.65 -1.80
N TYR A 76 -10.48 -16.04 -0.57
CA TYR A 76 -9.84 -17.20 0.05
C TYR A 76 -10.21 -18.51 -0.67
N VAL A 77 -11.49 -18.75 -0.94
CA VAL A 77 -11.94 -19.92 -1.69
C VAL A 77 -11.33 -19.97 -3.09
N MET A 78 -11.24 -18.82 -3.76
CA MET A 78 -10.60 -18.71 -5.05
C MET A 78 -9.10 -19.11 -4.99
N ALA A 79 -8.38 -18.63 -3.96
CA ALA A 79 -6.98 -18.98 -3.76
C ALA A 79 -6.80 -20.49 -3.45
N CYS A 80 -7.67 -21.08 -2.65
CA CYS A 80 -7.68 -22.53 -2.39
C CYS A 80 -7.90 -23.32 -3.68
N GLY A 81 -8.83 -22.88 -4.52
CA GLY A 81 -9.10 -23.50 -5.83
C GLY A 81 -7.90 -23.42 -6.77
N ALA A 82 -7.26 -22.25 -6.87
CA ALA A 82 -6.04 -22.07 -7.65
C ALA A 82 -4.90 -22.95 -7.13
N PHE A 83 -4.72 -23.02 -5.81
CA PHE A 83 -3.67 -23.82 -5.18
C PHE A 83 -3.87 -25.33 -5.42
N SER A 84 -5.11 -25.84 -5.30
CA SER A 84 -5.41 -27.25 -5.48
C SER A 84 -5.16 -27.77 -6.90
N GLN A 85 -5.14 -26.87 -7.88
CA GLN A 85 -4.94 -27.18 -9.30
C GLN A 85 -3.53 -26.83 -9.79
N ALA A 86 -2.74 -26.10 -9.00
CA ALA A 86 -1.41 -25.66 -9.38
C ALA A 86 -0.38 -26.78 -9.26
N SER A 87 0.49 -26.88 -10.26
CA SER A 87 1.62 -27.80 -10.27
C SER A 87 2.85 -27.26 -9.52
N ASP A 88 3.00 -25.94 -9.50
CA ASP A 88 4.11 -25.22 -8.88
C ASP A 88 3.70 -23.76 -8.54
N LEU A 89 4.66 -22.95 -8.07
CA LEU A 89 4.40 -21.56 -7.68
C LEU A 89 4.04 -20.67 -8.87
N ASP A 90 4.65 -20.89 -10.02
CA ASP A 90 4.39 -20.08 -11.23
C ASP A 90 2.99 -20.38 -11.79
N ASP A 91 2.57 -21.66 -11.80
CA ASP A 91 1.22 -22.05 -12.19
C ASP A 91 0.18 -21.52 -11.18
N PHE A 92 0.49 -21.54 -9.88
CA PHE A 92 -0.36 -20.89 -8.88
C PHE A 92 -0.52 -19.39 -9.14
N ALA A 93 0.59 -18.69 -9.42
CA ALA A 93 0.55 -17.26 -9.74
C ALA A 93 -0.31 -16.98 -10.98
N ALA A 94 -0.11 -17.74 -12.07
CA ALA A 94 -0.87 -17.58 -13.30
C ALA A 94 -2.38 -17.82 -13.09
N ARG A 95 -2.75 -18.81 -12.28
CA ARG A 95 -4.16 -19.10 -11.94
C ARG A 95 -4.76 -18.00 -11.08
N MET A 96 -3.99 -17.47 -10.12
CA MET A 96 -4.42 -16.34 -9.30
C MET A 96 -4.66 -15.09 -10.15
N ASP A 97 -3.74 -14.77 -11.05
CA ASP A 97 -3.89 -13.65 -11.98
C ASP A 97 -5.14 -13.81 -12.85
N ALA A 98 -5.33 -14.97 -13.47
CA ALA A 98 -6.50 -15.25 -14.29
C ALA A 98 -7.80 -15.11 -13.49
N ALA A 99 -7.85 -15.64 -12.27
CA ALA A 99 -9.03 -15.58 -11.41
C ALA A 99 -9.33 -14.15 -10.92
N LEU A 100 -8.29 -13.36 -10.60
CA LEU A 100 -8.45 -11.96 -10.22
C LEU A 100 -8.93 -11.10 -11.39
N LEU A 101 -8.37 -11.31 -12.59
CA LEU A 101 -8.76 -10.58 -13.81
C LEU A 101 -10.18 -10.92 -14.29
N ALA A 102 -10.69 -12.11 -13.96
CA ALA A 102 -12.06 -12.51 -14.30
C ALA A 102 -13.14 -11.90 -13.39
N ARG A 103 -12.76 -11.24 -12.30
CA ARG A 103 -13.71 -10.61 -11.38
C ARG A 103 -14.12 -9.22 -11.89
N ASP A 104 -15.42 -8.93 -11.78
CA ASP A 104 -15.91 -7.56 -11.96
C ASP A 104 -15.59 -6.73 -10.72
N PRO A 105 -14.81 -5.64 -10.85
CA PRO A 105 -14.45 -4.83 -9.70
C PRO A 105 -15.63 -4.01 -9.20
N VAL A 106 -15.73 -3.86 -7.88
CA VAL A 106 -16.64 -2.88 -7.27
C VAL A 106 -16.15 -1.47 -7.61
N PRO A 107 -17.03 -0.55 -8.04
CA PRO A 107 -16.63 0.82 -8.34
C PRO A 107 -15.98 1.49 -7.14
N SER A 108 -14.70 1.79 -7.21
CA SER A 108 -13.97 2.44 -6.13
C SER A 108 -14.19 3.95 -6.14
N PRO A 109 -14.53 4.57 -4.98
CA PRO A 109 -14.82 5.99 -4.91
C PRO A 109 -13.58 6.87 -5.15
N VAL A 110 -12.37 6.32 -5.05
CA VAL A 110 -11.12 7.09 -5.21
C VAL A 110 -10.42 6.85 -6.54
N LEU A 111 -10.62 5.71 -7.22
CA LEU A 111 -9.90 5.41 -8.47
C LEU A 111 -10.04 6.51 -9.54
N PRO A 112 -11.23 7.11 -9.78
CA PRO A 112 -11.36 8.22 -10.73
C PRO A 112 -10.53 9.45 -10.34
N LEU A 113 -10.34 9.68 -9.03
CA LEU A 113 -9.57 10.80 -8.50
C LEU A 113 -8.07 10.56 -8.60
N LEU A 114 -7.62 9.31 -8.43
CA LEU A 114 -6.20 8.93 -8.47
C LEU A 114 -5.61 8.99 -9.90
N GLY A 115 -6.44 8.85 -10.92
CA GLY A 115 -6.05 9.01 -12.33
C GLY A 115 -5.89 10.46 -12.78
N SER A 116 -6.22 11.45 -11.95
CA SER A 116 -6.12 12.86 -12.32
C SER A 116 -4.66 13.34 -12.31
N LYS A 117 -4.28 14.16 -13.30
CA LYS A 117 -2.93 14.77 -13.40
C LYS A 117 -2.60 15.76 -12.27
N CYS A 118 -3.57 16.07 -11.40
CA CYS A 118 -3.46 17.08 -10.33
C CYS A 118 -3.21 16.47 -8.95
N LEU A 119 -2.58 15.30 -8.86
CA LEU A 119 -2.27 14.61 -7.60
C LEU A 119 -1.05 15.19 -6.86
N SER A 120 -0.97 16.52 -6.69
CA SER A 120 0.11 17.16 -5.94
C SER A 120 -0.26 17.49 -4.49
N SER A 121 -1.54 17.77 -4.23
CA SER A 121 -2.06 18.09 -2.90
C SER A 121 -3.58 17.94 -2.83
N GLN A 122 -4.11 17.89 -1.59
CA GLN A 122 -5.56 17.91 -1.37
C GLN A 122 -6.22 19.18 -1.96
N GLN A 123 -5.54 20.33 -1.88
CA GLN A 123 -6.07 21.59 -2.41
C GLN A 123 -6.15 21.56 -3.94
N ALA A 124 -5.09 21.09 -4.61
CA ALA A 124 -5.08 20.93 -6.06
C ALA A 124 -6.17 19.95 -6.52
N LEU A 125 -6.33 18.83 -5.82
CA LEU A 125 -7.38 17.86 -6.11
C LEU A 125 -8.78 18.43 -5.89
N ALA A 126 -9.00 19.21 -4.81
CA ALA A 126 -10.26 19.89 -4.55
C ALA A 126 -10.60 20.89 -5.65
N ALA A 127 -9.62 21.68 -6.08
CA ALA A 127 -9.79 22.66 -7.16
C ALA A 127 -10.12 22.00 -8.52
N SER A 128 -9.47 20.88 -8.84
CA SER A 128 -9.69 20.19 -10.12
C SER A 128 -10.96 19.34 -10.17
N SER A 129 -11.38 18.76 -9.04
CA SER A 129 -12.57 17.89 -8.97
C SER A 129 -13.86 18.62 -8.64
N GLY A 130 -13.78 19.86 -8.15
CA GLY A 130 -14.93 20.60 -7.63
C GLY A 130 -15.46 20.07 -6.29
N TYR A 131 -14.79 19.11 -5.66
CA TYR A 131 -15.20 18.56 -4.38
C TYR A 131 -14.65 19.37 -3.20
N SER A 132 -15.44 19.46 -2.13
CA SER A 132 -14.96 20.02 -0.87
C SER A 132 -13.91 19.12 -0.23
N SER A 133 -13.00 19.69 0.56
CA SER A 133 -11.99 18.92 1.33
C SER A 133 -12.61 17.85 2.23
N ARG A 134 -13.81 18.12 2.79
CA ARG A 134 -14.55 17.15 3.61
C ARG A 134 -15.05 15.97 2.78
N HIS A 135 -15.57 16.23 1.58
CA HIS A 135 -16.03 15.19 0.67
C HIS A 135 -14.87 14.31 0.19
N LEU A 136 -13.76 14.93 -0.24
CA LEU A 136 -12.56 14.20 -0.60
C LEU A 136 -12.05 13.30 0.54
N SER A 137 -11.99 13.84 1.77
CA SER A 137 -11.57 13.05 2.92
C SER A 137 -12.46 11.84 3.18
N ARG A 138 -13.77 11.94 2.95
CA ARG A 138 -14.70 10.82 3.06
C ARG A 138 -14.43 9.77 1.97
N LEU A 139 -14.30 10.17 0.70
CA LEU A 139 -14.03 9.25 -0.40
C LEU A 139 -12.69 8.51 -0.21
N PHE A 140 -11.65 9.23 0.21
CA PHE A 140 -10.34 8.64 0.47
C PHE A 140 -10.35 7.68 1.67
N ARG A 141 -11.09 8.00 2.73
CA ARG A 141 -11.25 7.06 3.86
C ARG A 141 -11.94 5.77 3.44
N GLU A 142 -12.97 5.88 2.60
CA GLU A 142 -13.71 4.73 2.09
C GLU A 142 -12.85 3.88 1.15
N GLY A 143 -12.23 4.48 0.14
CA GLY A 143 -11.52 3.75 -0.91
C GLY A 143 -10.03 3.50 -0.67
N ALA A 144 -9.35 4.28 0.21
CA ALA A 144 -7.92 4.17 0.48
C ALA A 144 -7.59 4.07 1.99
N GLY A 145 -8.59 3.98 2.87
CA GLY A 145 -8.42 3.74 4.30
C GLY A 145 -7.98 4.94 5.12
N MET A 146 -7.61 6.03 4.51
CA MET A 146 -7.09 7.22 5.19
C MET A 146 -7.67 8.50 4.59
N GLY A 147 -7.68 9.59 5.36
CA GLY A 147 -8.15 10.88 4.82
C GLY A 147 -7.22 11.40 3.71
N CYS A 148 -7.78 12.20 2.80
CA CYS A 148 -7.07 12.74 1.64
C CYS A 148 -5.72 13.41 2.01
N LYS A 149 -5.67 14.18 3.11
CA LYS A 149 -4.43 14.80 3.60
C LYS A 149 -3.39 13.74 3.99
N ALA A 150 -3.78 12.72 4.76
CA ALA A 150 -2.89 11.64 5.19
C ALA A 150 -2.38 10.84 3.98
N TYR A 151 -3.22 10.61 2.98
CA TYR A 151 -2.81 9.97 1.73
C TYR A 151 -1.67 10.72 1.04
N PHE A 152 -1.78 12.04 0.88
CA PHE A 152 -0.70 12.84 0.29
C PHE A 152 0.56 12.89 1.16
N GLN A 153 0.43 12.83 2.47
CA GLN A 153 1.58 12.71 3.39
C GLN A 153 2.31 11.37 3.17
N VAL A 154 1.57 10.26 3.10
CA VAL A 154 2.13 8.93 2.79
C VAL A 154 2.85 8.94 1.44
N LEU A 155 2.24 9.52 0.39
CA LEU A 155 2.88 9.62 -0.93
C LEU A 155 4.20 10.40 -0.89
N ARG A 156 4.23 11.55 -0.19
CA ARG A 156 5.45 12.37 -0.05
C ARG A 156 6.53 11.62 0.71
N VAL A 157 6.17 10.96 1.81
CA VAL A 157 7.14 10.18 2.59
C VAL A 157 7.68 9.00 1.78
N ASN A 158 6.84 8.31 1.01
CA ASN A 158 7.30 7.24 0.12
C ASN A 158 8.23 7.76 -0.99
N ALA A 159 7.94 8.95 -1.55
CA ALA A 159 8.84 9.60 -2.48
C ALA A 159 10.18 9.97 -1.82
N ALA A 160 10.15 10.45 -0.57
CA ALA A 160 11.36 10.70 0.20
C ALA A 160 12.18 9.42 0.42
N ILE A 161 11.54 8.32 0.80
CA ILE A 161 12.20 7.03 0.99
C ILE A 161 12.90 6.58 -0.30
N ARG A 162 12.21 6.63 -1.45
CA ARG A 162 12.81 6.30 -2.76
C ARG A 162 14.03 7.18 -3.08
N ALA A 163 13.92 8.48 -2.87
CA ALA A 163 15.03 9.39 -3.11
C ALA A 163 16.22 9.13 -2.18
N LEU A 164 15.96 8.84 -0.91
CA LEU A 164 16.99 8.46 0.07
C LEU A 164 17.70 7.14 -0.31
N GLN A 165 16.98 6.18 -0.87
CA GLN A 165 17.52 4.89 -1.33
C GLN A 165 18.40 5.04 -2.58
N ALA A 166 18.05 5.93 -3.48
CA ALA A 166 18.79 6.19 -4.73
C ALA A 166 20.13 6.92 -4.54
N GLY A 167 20.43 7.37 -3.32
CA GLY A 167 21.60 8.18 -3.00
C GLY A 167 21.18 9.64 -2.72
N PRO A 168 21.29 10.08 -1.46
CA PRO A 168 20.58 11.27 -1.03
C PRO A 168 21.19 12.55 -1.59
N PRO A 169 20.36 13.44 -2.18
CA PRO A 169 20.66 14.86 -2.17
C PRO A 169 20.74 15.36 -0.72
N SER A 170 21.20 16.59 -0.49
CA SER A 170 21.08 17.15 0.86
C SER A 170 19.62 17.11 1.31
N LEU A 171 19.36 16.84 2.60
CA LEU A 171 18.00 16.81 3.12
C LEU A 171 17.23 18.12 2.88
N THR A 172 17.94 19.25 2.82
CA THR A 172 17.35 20.54 2.47
C THR A 172 16.80 20.55 1.06
N ARG A 173 17.60 20.06 0.09
CA ARG A 173 17.18 19.97 -1.31
C ARG A 173 16.01 18.98 -1.48
N LEU A 174 16.08 17.84 -0.84
CA LEU A 174 15.01 16.85 -0.87
C LEU A 174 13.68 17.41 -0.31
N ALA A 175 13.74 18.16 0.80
CA ALA A 175 12.58 18.83 1.36
C ALA A 175 11.94 19.82 0.35
N GLN A 176 12.75 20.61 -0.35
CA GLN A 176 12.26 21.54 -1.37
C GLN A 176 11.64 20.82 -2.57
N GLU A 177 12.29 19.77 -3.08
CA GLU A 177 11.81 18.98 -4.23
C GLU A 177 10.47 18.28 -3.91
N LEU A 178 10.25 17.88 -2.66
CA LEU A 178 9.01 17.25 -2.20
C LEU A 178 7.94 18.24 -1.73
N GLY A 179 8.19 19.56 -1.86
CA GLY A 179 7.22 20.61 -1.54
C GLY A 179 7.01 20.84 -0.04
N TYR A 180 7.99 20.52 0.80
CA TYR A 180 7.99 20.94 2.20
C TYR A 180 8.41 22.39 2.35
N PHE A 181 7.91 23.04 3.38
CA PHE A 181 8.27 24.43 3.67
C PHE A 181 9.78 24.58 3.99
N ASP A 182 10.32 23.68 4.80
CA ASP A 182 11.72 23.59 5.15
C ASP A 182 12.14 22.16 5.54
N GLN A 183 13.44 21.97 5.79
CA GLN A 183 13.98 20.68 6.22
C GLN A 183 13.39 20.19 7.56
N SER A 184 13.09 21.09 8.49
CA SER A 184 12.56 20.74 9.81
C SER A 184 11.15 20.17 9.68
N HIS A 185 10.31 20.79 8.84
CA HIS A 185 8.97 20.29 8.50
C HIS A 185 9.05 18.90 7.86
N PHE A 186 9.97 18.70 6.91
CA PHE A 186 10.22 17.38 6.30
C PHE A 186 10.61 16.33 7.35
N ILE A 187 11.61 16.60 8.19
CA ILE A 187 12.09 15.66 9.23
C ILE A 187 10.97 15.33 10.20
N HIS A 188 10.16 16.32 10.60
CA HIS A 188 9.05 16.11 11.51
C HIS A 188 7.97 15.20 10.90
N GLU A 189 7.52 15.47 9.66
CA GLU A 189 6.52 14.64 8.98
C GLU A 189 7.06 13.22 8.71
N PHE A 190 8.30 13.10 8.23
CA PHE A 190 8.94 11.81 8.03
C PHE A 190 9.01 10.97 9.32
N LYS A 191 9.45 11.61 10.43
CA LYS A 191 9.53 10.94 11.72
C LYS A 191 8.16 10.55 12.28
N SER A 192 7.12 11.34 12.05
CA SER A 192 5.76 11.02 12.51
C SER A 192 5.19 9.77 11.83
N ILE A 193 5.59 9.51 10.58
CA ILE A 193 5.11 8.38 9.77
C ILE A 193 6.05 7.17 9.88
N CYS A 194 7.37 7.39 9.82
CA CYS A 194 8.37 6.31 9.84
C CYS A 194 8.86 5.94 11.26
N GLY A 195 8.48 6.70 12.29
CA GLY A 195 8.96 6.48 13.67
C GLY A 195 10.40 6.93 13.92
N VAL A 196 11.20 7.16 12.88
CA VAL A 196 12.61 7.54 12.94
C VAL A 196 12.93 8.69 11.99
N SER A 197 14.02 9.42 12.24
CA SER A 197 14.46 10.49 11.31
C SER A 197 15.00 9.91 10.00
N PRO A 198 15.02 10.70 8.88
CA PRO A 198 15.56 10.25 7.60
C PRO A 198 16.99 9.70 7.68
N GLY A 199 17.87 10.34 8.44
CA GLY A 199 19.25 9.87 8.62
C GLY A 199 19.33 8.54 9.38
N ARG A 200 18.50 8.37 10.40
CA ARG A 200 18.42 7.12 11.14
C ARG A 200 17.78 6.00 10.31
N TYR A 201 16.80 6.33 9.49
CA TYR A 201 16.19 5.41 8.55
C TYR A 201 17.25 4.82 7.59
N LEU A 202 18.07 5.68 6.96
CA LEU A 202 19.17 5.25 6.09
C LEU A 202 20.20 4.37 6.79
N ALA A 203 20.57 4.71 8.03
CA ALA A 203 21.56 3.96 8.79
C ALA A 203 21.10 2.54 9.17
N HIS A 204 19.79 2.30 9.24
CA HIS A 204 19.20 1.01 9.62
C HIS A 204 18.59 0.25 8.45
N MET A 205 18.64 0.81 7.23
CA MET A 205 18.26 0.07 6.04
C MET A 205 19.24 -1.06 5.80
N SER A 206 18.78 -2.28 5.99
CA SER A 206 19.50 -3.46 5.52
C SER A 206 19.59 -3.40 3.98
N GLY A 207 20.65 -3.94 3.38
CA GLY A 207 20.83 -4.02 1.92
C GLY A 207 19.70 -4.75 1.19
N PHE A 208 18.74 -5.30 1.93
CA PHE A 208 17.58 -6.05 1.47
C PHE A 208 16.41 -5.14 0.99
N TYR A 209 16.26 -3.92 1.53
CA TYR A 209 15.21 -2.97 1.12
C TYR A 209 15.60 -2.12 -0.10
N LYS A 210 16.40 -2.67 -1.01
CA LYS A 210 16.71 -2.03 -2.29
C LYS A 210 15.65 -2.24 -3.36
N GLU A 211 14.60 -3.02 -3.07
CA GLU A 211 13.46 -3.12 -3.98
C GLU A 211 12.67 -1.81 -4.00
N PRO A 212 12.30 -1.33 -5.19
CA PRO A 212 11.51 -0.11 -5.31
C PRO A 212 10.18 -0.29 -4.59
N LEU A 213 9.88 0.61 -3.64
CA LEU A 213 8.53 0.74 -3.14
C LEU A 213 7.58 0.94 -4.32
N LYS A 214 6.40 0.35 -4.24
CA LYS A 214 5.35 0.51 -5.25
C LYS A 214 5.17 1.97 -5.67
N PRO A 215 4.91 2.22 -6.96
CA PRO A 215 4.59 3.55 -7.48
C PRO A 215 3.31 4.11 -6.88
#